data_e8a83dfa3d828aa956eefe16cb0aa978
#
_entry.id   e8a83dfa3d828aa956eefe16cb0aa978
#
_cell.length_a   1.000
_cell.length_b   1.000
_cell.length_c   1.000
_cell.angle_alpha   90.00
_cell.angle_beta   90.00
_cell.angle_gamma   90.00
#
_symmetry.space_group_name_H-M   'P 1'
#
loop_
_entity.id
_entity.type
_entity.pdbx_description
1 polymer ?
#
loop_
_entity_poly.entity_id
_entity_poly.type
_entity_poly.pdbx_seq_one_letter_code
_entity_poly.pdbx_strand_id
1 'polypeptide(L)'
;MGLLDTLADRLDVFISDLRLWCTLPTFGIMLEMDNHLYPISEWNRALAYLSGRPCAFSNVPEAKKYILSLIKEVELDGERNCT
;
A
#
# COMPACT_ATOMS: atom_id res chain seq x y z
N MET A 1 14.90 -2.32 9.25
CA MET A 1 14.23 -2.55 7.96
C MET A 1 12.89 -1.83 7.96
N GLY A 2 12.60 -1.07 6.92
CA GLY A 2 11.36 -0.30 6.83
C GLY A 2 10.21 -1.12 6.29
N LEU A 3 9.01 -0.54 6.31
CA LEU A 3 7.81 -1.21 5.82
C LEU A 3 7.92 -1.55 4.32
N LEU A 4 8.42 -0.63 3.50
CA LEU A 4 8.59 -0.88 2.06
C LEU A 4 9.56 -2.02 1.80
N ASP A 5 10.65 -2.10 2.57
CA ASP A 5 11.62 -3.18 2.43
C ASP A 5 10.98 -4.54 2.73
N THR A 6 10.16 -4.60 3.78
CA THR A 6 9.45 -5.81 4.16
C THR A 6 8.47 -6.24 3.07
N LEU A 7 7.75 -5.31 2.49
CA LEU A 7 6.79 -5.60 1.42
C LEU A 7 7.49 -6.13 0.18
N ALA A 8 8.59 -5.51 -0.21
CA ALA A 8 9.37 -5.95 -1.36
C ALA A 8 9.94 -7.35 -1.13
N ASP A 9 10.43 -7.61 0.07
CA ASP A 9 10.97 -8.92 0.44
C ASP A 9 9.89 -10.01 0.39
N ARG A 10 8.70 -9.72 0.89
CA ARG A 10 7.60 -10.70 0.88
C ARG A 10 7.13 -11.06 -0.51
N LEU A 11 7.18 -10.12 -1.44
CA LEU A 11 6.79 -10.33 -2.83
C LEU A 11 7.97 -10.73 -3.73
N ASP A 12 9.17 -10.76 -3.17
CA ASP A 12 10.40 -11.10 -3.88
C ASP A 12 10.60 -10.20 -5.11
N VAL A 13 10.46 -8.90 -4.90
CA VAL A 13 10.61 -7.89 -5.95
C VAL A 13 11.42 -6.71 -5.41
N PHE A 14 11.78 -5.78 -6.29
CA PHE A 14 12.42 -4.52 -5.89
C PHE A 14 11.38 -3.55 -5.34
N ILE A 15 11.81 -2.62 -4.49
CA ILE A 15 10.91 -1.61 -3.92
C ILE A 15 10.19 -0.82 -5.02
N SER A 16 10.91 -0.48 -6.09
CA SER A 16 10.31 0.25 -7.22
C SER A 16 9.19 -0.52 -7.91
N ASP A 17 9.25 -1.85 -7.88
CA ASP A 17 8.21 -2.70 -8.48
C ASP A 17 6.88 -2.60 -7.71
N LEU A 18 6.94 -2.33 -6.41
CA LEU A 18 5.73 -2.19 -5.59
C LEU A 18 4.84 -1.07 -6.10
N ARG A 19 5.45 -0.01 -6.61
CA ARG A 19 4.74 1.15 -7.14
C ARG A 19 4.29 0.95 -8.58
N LEU A 20 5.11 0.26 -9.38
CA LEU A 20 4.90 0.16 -10.82
C LEU A 20 3.88 -0.89 -11.22
N TRP A 21 3.95 -2.09 -10.65
CA TRP A 21 3.07 -3.18 -11.10
C TRP A 21 2.61 -4.15 -10.02
N CYS A 22 3.18 -4.07 -8.82
CA CYS A 22 2.80 -4.94 -7.70
C CYS A 22 1.93 -4.22 -6.67
N THR A 23 1.26 -3.12 -7.04
CA THR A 23 0.53 -2.28 -6.10
C THR A 23 -0.62 -3.01 -5.39
N LEU A 24 -1.44 -3.74 -6.14
CA LEU A 24 -2.56 -4.48 -5.54
C LEU A 24 -2.12 -5.57 -4.58
N PRO A 25 -1.17 -6.47 -4.94
CA PRO A 25 -0.66 -7.44 -3.99
C PRO A 25 -0.05 -6.78 -2.75
N THR A 26 0.65 -5.66 -2.91
CA THR A 26 1.23 -4.91 -1.81
C THR A 26 0.15 -4.41 -0.85
N PHE A 27 -0.91 -3.83 -1.36
CA PHE A 27 -2.03 -3.36 -0.55
C PHE A 27 -2.70 -4.51 0.20
N GLY A 28 -2.85 -5.66 -0.44
CA GLY A 28 -3.40 -6.85 0.21
C GLY A 28 -2.59 -7.29 1.41
N ILE A 29 -1.26 -7.32 1.27
CA ILE A 29 -0.36 -7.66 2.37
C ILE A 29 -0.47 -6.63 3.49
N MET A 30 -0.50 -5.34 3.16
CA MET A 30 -0.61 -4.27 4.15
C MET A 30 -1.89 -4.39 4.97
N LEU A 31 -3.01 -4.75 4.34
CA LEU A 31 -4.28 -4.92 5.04
C LEU A 31 -4.24 -6.06 6.04
N GLU A 32 -3.46 -7.09 5.78
CA GLU A 32 -3.33 -8.24 6.67
C GLU A 32 -2.27 -8.04 7.76
N MET A 33 -1.42 -7.02 7.64
CA MET A 33 -0.37 -6.78 8.63
C MET A 33 -0.93 -6.30 9.96
N ASP A 34 -0.23 -6.68 11.05
CA ASP A 34 -0.55 -6.21 12.39
C ASP A 34 -0.35 -4.70 12.47
N ASN A 35 -1.32 -4.00 13.06
CA ASN A 35 -1.28 -2.55 13.20
C ASN A 35 -0.11 -2.08 14.07
N HIS A 36 0.49 -2.96 14.86
CA HIS A 36 1.56 -2.62 15.80
C HIS A 36 2.96 -2.97 15.30
N LEU A 37 3.09 -3.59 14.12
CA LEU A 37 4.39 -3.96 13.56
C LEU A 37 5.27 -2.76 13.22
N TYR A 38 4.68 -1.70 12.72
CA TYR A 38 5.39 -0.50 12.31
C TYR A 38 4.68 0.74 12.83
N PRO A 39 5.42 1.80 13.18
CA PRO A 39 4.80 3.06 13.59
C PRO A 39 4.05 3.71 12.42
N ILE A 40 3.10 4.58 12.74
CA ILE A 40 2.29 5.25 11.70
C ILE A 40 3.15 6.05 10.72
N SER A 41 4.30 6.55 11.14
CA SER A 41 5.21 7.28 10.25
C SER A 41 5.70 6.40 9.10
N GLU A 42 5.95 5.12 9.36
CA GLU A 42 6.34 4.17 8.31
C GLU A 42 5.19 3.90 7.35
N TRP A 43 3.97 3.77 7.87
CA TRP A 43 2.78 3.58 7.04
C TRP A 43 2.55 4.79 6.12
N ASN A 44 2.69 6.00 6.67
CA ASN A 44 2.54 7.23 5.89
C ASN A 44 3.58 7.32 4.79
N ARG A 45 4.83 6.98 5.09
CA ARG A 45 5.91 6.98 4.11
C ARG A 45 5.64 5.97 3.00
N ALA A 46 5.26 4.76 3.37
CA ALA A 46 4.98 3.70 2.39
C ALA A 46 3.81 4.08 1.49
N LEU A 47 2.72 4.58 2.06
CA LEU A 47 1.54 4.97 1.28
C LEU A 47 1.81 6.17 0.39
N ALA A 48 2.61 7.13 0.84
CA ALA A 48 3.00 8.27 0.01
C ALA A 48 3.78 7.80 -1.21
N TYR A 49 4.68 6.84 -1.02
CA TYR A 49 5.46 6.26 -2.12
C TYR A 49 4.55 5.50 -3.10
N LEU A 50 3.68 4.64 -2.57
CA LEU A 50 2.83 3.79 -3.39
C LEU A 50 1.73 4.55 -4.13
N SER A 51 1.15 5.56 -3.50
CA SER A 51 0.06 6.35 -4.10
C SER A 51 0.55 7.54 -4.91
N GLY A 52 1.78 7.98 -4.69
CA GLY A 52 2.33 9.17 -5.32
C GLY A 52 1.77 10.47 -4.73
N ARG A 53 1.12 10.41 -3.57
CA ARG A 53 0.52 11.56 -2.89
C ARG A 53 1.00 11.65 -1.45
N PRO A 54 1.11 12.86 -0.87
CA PRO A 54 1.47 12.98 0.56
C PRO A 54 0.42 12.30 1.44
N CYS A 55 0.88 11.57 2.45
CA CYS A 55 -0.01 10.89 3.40
C CYS A 55 0.39 11.27 4.82
N ALA A 56 -0.60 11.58 5.66
CA ALA A 56 -0.38 12.00 7.03
C ALA A 56 -1.50 11.48 7.94
N PHE A 57 -1.69 10.16 7.96
CA PHE A 57 -2.71 9.53 8.80
C PHE A 57 -2.28 9.55 10.26
N SER A 58 -3.25 9.63 11.16
CA SER A 58 -3.00 9.67 12.60
C SER A 58 -2.78 8.28 13.20
N ASN A 59 -3.33 7.24 12.57
CA ASN A 59 -3.22 5.86 13.06
C ASN A 59 -3.31 4.86 11.91
N VAL A 60 -2.94 3.61 12.19
CA VAL A 60 -2.92 2.56 11.17
C VAL A 60 -4.31 2.20 10.63
N PRO A 61 -5.37 2.11 11.46
CA PRO A 61 -6.72 1.88 10.92
C PRO A 61 -7.14 2.89 9.87
N GLU A 62 -6.80 4.17 10.04
CA GLU A 62 -7.08 5.20 9.02
C GLU A 62 -6.30 4.92 7.74
N ALA A 63 -5.02 4.54 7.87
CA ALA A 63 -4.19 4.20 6.72
C ALA A 63 -4.78 3.01 5.96
N LYS A 64 -5.23 1.98 6.67
CA LYS A 64 -5.86 0.81 6.05
C LYS A 64 -7.16 1.16 5.32
N LYS A 65 -7.93 2.08 5.88
CA LYS A 65 -9.15 2.57 5.25
C LYS A 65 -8.85 3.24 3.91
N TYR A 66 -7.79 4.03 3.88
CA TYR A 66 -7.33 4.66 2.65
C TYR A 66 -6.90 3.62 1.62
N ILE A 67 -6.21 2.56 2.06
CA ILE A 67 -5.80 1.46 1.18
C ILE A 67 -7.02 0.80 0.53
N LEU A 68 -8.08 0.54 1.29
CA LEU A 68 -9.32 -0.02 0.75
C LEU A 68 -9.91 0.87 -0.33
N SER A 69 -9.85 2.19 -0.13
CA SER A 69 -10.31 3.17 -1.10
C SER A 69 -9.50 3.10 -2.40
N LEU A 70 -8.18 2.96 -2.27
CA LEU A 70 -7.28 2.85 -3.43
C LEU A 70 -7.55 1.56 -4.22
N ILE A 71 -7.79 0.46 -3.53
CA ILE A 71 -8.10 -0.83 -4.18
C ILE A 71 -9.39 -0.70 -4.98
N LYS A 72 -10.41 -0.08 -4.43
CA LYS A 72 -11.68 0.14 -5.14
C LYS A 72 -11.50 0.98 -6.40
N GLU A 73 -10.68 2.02 -6.34
CA GLU A 73 -10.40 2.86 -7.51
C GLU A 73 -9.76 2.03 -8.63
N VAL A 74 -8.78 1.19 -8.30
CA VAL A 74 -8.10 0.36 -9.28
C VAL A 74 -9.04 -0.68 -9.87
N GLU A 75 -9.87 -1.31 -9.05
CA GLU A 75 -10.86 -2.30 -9.52
C GLU A 75 -11.87 -1.69 -10.48
N LEU A 76 -12.35 -0.48 -10.18
CA LEU A 76 -13.30 0.22 -11.07
C LEU A 76 -12.66 0.57 -12.40
N ASP A 77 -11.41 1.04 -12.39
CA ASP A 77 -10.69 1.35 -13.63
C ASP A 77 -10.43 0.07 -14.43
N GLY A 78 -10.13 -1.02 -13.76
CA GLY A 78 -9.95 -2.32 -14.40
C GLY A 78 -11.21 -2.79 -15.09
N GLU A 79 -12.36 -2.64 -14.46
CA GLU A 79 -13.66 -3.01 -15.05
C GLU A 79 -13.96 -2.19 -16.29
N ARG A 80 -13.68 -0.88 -16.27
CA ARG A 80 -13.87 -0.02 -17.42
C ARG A 80 -13.01 -0.44 -18.60
N ASN A 81 -11.77 -0.82 -18.31
CA ASN A 81 -10.84 -1.24 -19.35
C ASN A 81 -11.18 -2.59 -19.95
N CYS A 82 -11.93 -3.41 -19.25
CA CYS A 82 -12.35 -4.73 -19.73
C CYS A 82 -13.56 -4.66 -20.64
N THR A 83 -14.19 -3.53 -20.72
CA THR A 83 -15.35 -3.34 -21.61
C THR A 83 -14.94 -2.66 -22.90
#